data_dde0fc5e948c5278e66fb0620245897d
#
_entry.id   dde0fc5e948c5278e66fb0620245897d
#
_cell.length_a   1.000
_cell.length_b   1.000
_cell.length_c   1.000
_cell.angle_alpha   90.00
_cell.angle_beta   90.00
_cell.angle_gamma   90.00
#
_symmetry.space_group_name_H-M   'P 1'
#
loop_
_entity.id
_entity.type
_entity.pdbx_description
1 polymer ?
#
loop_
_entity_poly.entity_id
_entity_poly.type
_entity_poly.pdbx_seq_one_letter_code
_entity_poly.pdbx_strand_id
1 'polypeptide(L)'
;MFFIKELIIPPNRFRPENASFGGEENYYHYQTSAYRKILSLDNDIKELSKKVNENKENKLKEEDEIIKNISNKEENENENNKNSIQKTYFSDLVAKCVQLQLAINTLFDSSKALSKKEQESKGIRQIIEKKEGILRMKMMGKRVNHSGRRVISPDPLIDTGEI
;
A
#
# COMPACT_ATOMS: atom_id res chain seq x y z
N MET A 1 -17.10 -8.87 0.07
CA MET A 1 -15.89 -8.17 0.53
C MET A 1 -14.76 -9.20 0.55
N PHE A 2 -13.70 -9.00 -0.22
CA PHE A 2 -12.59 -9.95 -0.27
C PHE A 2 -11.53 -9.55 0.76
N PHE A 3 -11.22 -10.46 1.67
CA PHE A 3 -10.15 -10.26 2.64
C PHE A 3 -8.85 -10.85 2.07
N ILE A 4 -7.85 -10.01 1.88
CA ILE A 4 -6.52 -10.45 1.45
C ILE A 4 -5.73 -10.79 2.72
N LYS A 5 -5.37 -12.06 2.86
CA LYS A 5 -4.54 -12.54 3.99
C LYS A 5 -3.05 -12.36 3.73
N GLU A 6 -2.65 -12.47 2.47
CA GLU A 6 -1.26 -12.42 2.04
C GLU A 6 -1.12 -11.52 0.83
N LEU A 7 -0.11 -10.66 0.84
CA LEU A 7 0.20 -9.78 -0.28
C LEU A 7 1.40 -10.35 -1.05
N ILE A 8 1.18 -10.68 -2.32
CA ILE A 8 2.24 -11.19 -3.20
C ILE A 8 3.15 -10.03 -3.60
N ILE A 9 4.45 -10.18 -3.33
CA ILE A 9 5.47 -9.21 -3.69
C ILE A 9 6.25 -9.74 -4.91
N PRO A 10 6.21 -9.06 -6.06
CA PRO A 10 6.97 -9.47 -7.23
C PRO A 10 8.49 -9.35 -6.97
N PRO A 11 9.33 -10.16 -7.63
CA PRO A 11 10.78 -10.09 -7.52
C PRO A 11 11.34 -8.70 -7.86
N ASN A 12 12.49 -8.34 -7.28
CA ASN A 12 13.15 -7.04 -7.51
C ASN A 12 13.47 -6.79 -8.99
N ARG A 13 13.66 -7.83 -9.78
CA ARG A 13 13.89 -7.73 -11.24
C ARG A 13 12.77 -6.95 -11.96
N PHE A 14 11.54 -7.02 -11.47
CA PHE A 14 10.39 -6.28 -12.03
C PHE A 14 10.23 -4.88 -11.44
N ARG A 15 11.07 -4.52 -10.48
CA ARG A 15 11.06 -3.24 -9.78
C ARG A 15 12.47 -2.65 -9.71
N PRO A 16 13.11 -2.39 -10.87
CA PRO A 16 14.47 -1.89 -10.90
C PRO A 16 14.56 -0.53 -10.20
N GLU A 17 15.62 -0.34 -9.46
CA GLU A 17 15.96 0.96 -8.86
C GLU A 17 16.58 1.85 -9.95
N ASN A 18 16.18 3.11 -10.00
CA ASN A 18 16.83 4.08 -10.87
C ASN A 18 18.05 4.64 -10.14
N ALA A 19 19.24 4.20 -10.54
CA ALA A 19 20.47 4.82 -10.10
C ALA A 19 20.54 6.25 -10.69
N SER A 20 20.53 7.25 -9.84
CA SER A 20 20.80 8.63 -10.24
C SER A 20 22.28 8.76 -10.59
N PHE A 21 22.59 9.14 -11.83
CA PHE A 21 23.95 9.50 -12.23
C PHE A 21 24.39 10.74 -11.45
N GLY A 22 25.22 10.56 -10.43
CA GLY A 22 25.86 11.64 -9.68
C GLY A 22 25.12 12.22 -8.46
N GLY A 23 24.06 11.55 -7.97
CA GLY A 23 23.36 11.95 -6.75
C GLY A 23 23.36 10.85 -5.68
N GLU A 24 23.44 11.25 -4.43
CA GLU A 24 23.44 10.34 -3.26
C GLU A 24 22.07 9.68 -2.99
N GLU A 25 21.03 10.01 -3.74
CA GLU A 25 19.68 9.48 -3.53
C GLU A 25 19.35 8.38 -4.53
N ASN A 26 19.25 7.15 -4.05
CA ASN A 26 18.68 6.04 -4.81
C ASN A 26 17.15 6.22 -4.89
N TYR A 27 16.65 6.48 -6.10
CA TYR A 27 15.21 6.53 -6.34
C TYR A 27 14.65 5.11 -6.44
N TYR A 28 13.99 4.70 -5.38
CA TYR A 28 13.30 3.42 -5.37
C TYR A 28 12.11 3.42 -6.34
N HIS A 29 11.90 2.28 -6.97
CA HIS A 29 10.69 2.09 -7.75
C HIS A 29 9.44 2.35 -6.89
N TYR A 30 8.40 3.01 -7.44
CA TYR A 30 7.19 3.41 -6.71
C TYR A 30 6.50 2.25 -5.97
N GLN A 31 6.47 1.05 -6.58
CA GLN A 31 5.95 -0.15 -5.93
C GLN A 31 6.78 -0.55 -4.70
N THR A 32 8.09 -0.40 -4.75
CA THR A 32 8.97 -0.69 -3.59
C THR A 32 8.67 0.27 -2.44
N SER A 33 8.44 1.55 -2.74
CA SER A 33 8.05 2.55 -1.75
C SER A 33 6.68 2.22 -1.13
N ALA A 34 5.71 1.77 -1.94
CA ALA A 34 4.39 1.36 -1.47
C ALA A 34 4.48 0.12 -0.56
N TYR A 35 5.26 -0.90 -0.94
CA TYR A 35 5.47 -2.10 -0.10
C TYR A 35 6.19 -1.76 1.21
N ARG A 36 7.17 -0.86 1.20
CA ARG A 36 7.84 -0.39 2.42
C ARG A 36 6.86 0.30 3.37
N LYS A 37 5.99 1.16 2.85
CA LYS A 37 4.95 1.82 3.64
C LYS A 37 4.00 0.81 4.28
N ILE A 38 3.55 -0.19 3.53
CA ILE A 38 2.68 -1.26 4.03
C ILE A 38 3.39 -2.07 5.13
N LEU A 39 4.66 -2.44 4.93
CA LEU A 39 5.44 -3.20 5.91
C LEU A 39 5.68 -2.40 7.20
N SER A 40 5.97 -1.10 7.09
CA SER A 40 6.11 -0.22 8.25
C SER A 40 4.82 -0.16 9.07
N LEU A 41 3.67 0.04 8.41
CA LEU A 41 2.37 0.07 9.06
C LEU A 41 1.99 -1.28 9.71
N ASP A 42 2.34 -2.40 9.09
CA ASP A 42 2.13 -3.73 9.65
C ASP A 42 2.96 -3.95 10.93
N ASN A 43 4.22 -3.50 10.93
CA ASN A 43 5.07 -3.54 12.12
C ASN A 43 4.52 -2.66 13.25
N ASP A 44 4.10 -1.43 12.93
CA ASP A 44 3.48 -0.52 13.91
C ASP A 44 2.22 -1.17 14.54
N ILE A 45 1.38 -1.79 13.74
CA ILE A 45 0.16 -2.49 14.22
C ILE A 45 0.52 -3.66 15.13
N LYS A 46 1.56 -4.44 14.77
CA LYS A 46 2.04 -5.56 15.61
C LYS A 46 2.54 -5.07 16.96
N GLU A 47 3.29 -3.98 16.99
CA GLU A 47 3.77 -3.38 18.24
C GLU A 47 2.62 -2.85 19.11
N LEU A 48 1.69 -2.12 18.50
CA LEU A 48 0.53 -1.60 19.23
C LEU A 48 -0.36 -2.74 19.75
N SER A 49 -0.55 -3.80 18.96
CA SER A 49 -1.35 -4.96 19.40
C SER A 49 -0.73 -5.69 20.58
N LYS A 50 0.62 -5.81 20.62
CA LYS A 50 1.33 -6.36 21.79
C LYS A 50 1.08 -5.51 23.04
N LYS A 51 1.25 -4.18 22.94
CA LYS A 51 1.00 -3.25 24.06
C LYS A 51 -0.44 -3.33 24.57
N VAL A 52 -1.42 -3.45 23.66
CA VAL A 52 -2.83 -3.62 24.04
C VAL A 52 -3.06 -4.94 24.77
N ASN A 53 -2.42 -6.03 24.31
CA ASN A 53 -2.57 -7.35 24.94
C ASN A 53 -1.86 -7.41 26.30
N GLU A 54 -0.66 -6.88 26.42
CA GLU A 54 0.08 -6.76 27.68
C GLU A 54 -0.72 -5.98 28.73
N ASN A 55 -1.34 -4.88 28.32
CA ASN A 55 -2.22 -4.10 29.21
C ASN A 55 -3.49 -4.86 29.63
N LYS A 56 -4.04 -5.73 28.76
CA LYS A 56 -5.17 -6.61 29.12
C LYS A 56 -4.76 -7.69 30.10
N GLU A 57 -3.61 -8.35 29.86
CA GLU A 57 -3.11 -9.38 30.76
C GLU A 57 -2.75 -8.82 32.15
N ASN A 58 -2.19 -7.62 32.21
CA ASN A 58 -1.92 -6.96 33.48
C ASN A 58 -3.19 -6.62 34.25
N LYS A 59 -4.26 -6.18 33.55
CA LYS A 59 -5.56 -5.95 34.19
C LYS A 59 -6.16 -7.23 34.75
N LEU A 60 -6.13 -8.31 34.00
CA LEU A 60 -6.64 -9.62 34.48
C LEU A 60 -5.88 -10.10 35.73
N LYS A 61 -4.56 -9.89 35.78
CA LYS A 61 -3.75 -10.21 36.98
C LYS A 61 -4.08 -9.31 38.18
N GLU A 62 -4.26 -8.01 37.92
CA GLU A 62 -4.70 -7.04 38.97
C GLU A 62 -6.09 -7.39 39.49
N GLU A 63 -7.04 -7.76 38.62
CA GLU A 63 -8.39 -8.22 39.02
C GLU A 63 -8.35 -9.51 39.83
N ASP A 64 -7.50 -10.49 39.45
CA ASP A 64 -7.30 -11.73 40.20
C ASP A 64 -6.63 -11.50 41.56
N GLU A 65 -5.72 -10.51 41.69
CA GLU A 65 -5.12 -10.10 42.96
C GLU A 65 -6.10 -9.34 43.85
N ILE A 66 -6.97 -8.49 43.28
CA ILE A 66 -8.02 -7.77 44.01
C ILE A 66 -9.07 -8.74 44.57
N ILE A 67 -9.43 -9.77 43.80
CA ILE A 67 -10.34 -10.83 44.26
C ILE A 67 -9.73 -11.61 45.46
N LYS A 68 -8.40 -11.76 45.48
CA LYS A 68 -7.68 -12.41 46.60
C LYS A 68 -7.52 -11.50 47.83
N ASN A 69 -7.56 -10.17 47.65
CA ASN A 69 -7.32 -9.17 48.70
C ASN A 69 -8.55 -8.28 48.98
N ILE A 70 -9.76 -8.87 49.05
CA ILE A 70 -10.97 -8.12 49.43
C ILE A 70 -10.87 -7.67 50.91
N SER A 71 -10.08 -6.65 51.13
CA SER A 71 -10.17 -5.69 52.27
C SER A 71 -9.15 -4.58 52.04
N ASN A 72 -9.56 -3.49 51.48
CA ASN A 72 -9.28 -2.11 51.88
C ASN A 72 -9.49 -1.11 50.74
N LYS A 73 -10.25 -0.11 51.07
CA LYS A 73 -10.62 1.05 50.24
C LYS A 73 -9.43 1.87 49.79
N GLU A 74 -9.64 2.55 48.64
CA GLU A 74 -8.92 3.69 48.04
C GLU A 74 -8.20 3.38 46.72
N GLU A 75 -8.95 3.29 45.59
CA GLU A 75 -8.34 3.23 44.25
C GLU A 75 -9.20 3.82 43.13
N ASN A 76 -9.88 4.98 43.33
CA ASN A 76 -10.72 5.54 42.27
C ASN A 76 -10.01 6.48 41.28
N GLU A 77 -8.82 6.99 41.55
CA GLU A 77 -8.13 7.95 40.65
C GLU A 77 -7.22 7.27 39.61
N ASN A 78 -6.64 6.11 39.94
CA ASN A 78 -5.75 5.39 39.05
C ASN A 78 -6.48 4.64 37.92
N GLU A 79 -7.71 4.18 38.12
CA GLU A 79 -8.50 3.48 37.09
C GLU A 79 -8.92 4.39 35.94
N ASN A 80 -9.26 5.64 36.20
CA ASN A 80 -9.66 6.60 35.18
C ASN A 80 -8.50 6.93 34.23
N ASN A 81 -7.27 7.02 34.75
CA ASN A 81 -6.07 7.28 33.95
C ASN A 81 -5.67 6.05 33.12
N LYS A 82 -5.69 4.86 33.68
CA LYS A 82 -5.40 3.59 32.97
C LYS A 82 -6.44 3.33 31.85
N ASN A 83 -7.71 3.61 32.10
CA ASN A 83 -8.78 3.46 31.09
C ASN A 83 -8.66 4.48 29.95
N SER A 84 -8.24 5.70 30.23
CA SER A 84 -7.99 6.72 29.19
C SER A 84 -6.81 6.33 28.28
N ILE A 85 -5.72 5.85 28.83
CA ILE A 85 -4.53 5.40 28.09
C ILE A 85 -4.86 4.20 27.19
N GLN A 86 -5.60 3.22 27.70
CA GLN A 86 -6.02 2.04 26.92
C GLN A 86 -6.96 2.41 25.77
N LYS A 87 -7.85 3.34 25.99
CA LYS A 87 -8.75 3.88 24.96
C LYS A 87 -7.97 4.59 23.86
N THR A 88 -6.88 5.27 24.21
CA THR A 88 -5.97 5.94 23.28
C THR A 88 -5.24 4.90 22.41
N TYR A 89 -4.61 3.87 22.99
CA TYR A 89 -3.92 2.82 22.23
C TYR A 89 -4.86 2.06 21.28
N PHE A 90 -6.10 1.80 21.70
CA PHE A 90 -7.07 1.16 20.81
C PHE A 90 -7.48 2.08 19.66
N SER A 91 -7.66 3.37 19.91
CA SER A 91 -7.93 4.38 18.88
C SER A 91 -6.80 4.47 17.86
N ASP A 92 -5.54 4.48 18.35
CA ASP A 92 -4.35 4.51 17.49
C ASP A 92 -4.22 3.24 16.65
N LEU A 93 -4.50 2.07 17.22
CA LEU A 93 -4.52 0.80 16.50
C LEU A 93 -5.54 0.82 15.36
N VAL A 94 -6.75 1.29 15.62
CA VAL A 94 -7.79 1.42 14.59
C VAL A 94 -7.36 2.40 13.50
N ALA A 95 -6.78 3.54 13.87
CA ALA A 95 -6.26 4.53 12.91
C ALA A 95 -5.17 3.93 12.01
N LYS A 96 -4.23 3.15 12.57
CA LYS A 96 -3.19 2.46 11.80
C LYS A 96 -3.76 1.38 10.88
N CYS A 97 -4.77 0.62 11.31
CA CYS A 97 -5.47 -0.33 10.45
C CYS A 97 -6.13 0.34 9.25
N VAL A 98 -6.76 1.50 9.44
CA VAL A 98 -7.35 2.29 8.35
C VAL A 98 -6.26 2.78 7.39
N GLN A 99 -5.12 3.27 7.91
CA GLN A 99 -3.99 3.67 7.08
C GLN A 99 -3.41 2.51 6.28
N LEU A 100 -3.28 1.32 6.86
CA LEU A 100 -2.86 0.11 6.17
C LEU A 100 -3.81 -0.24 5.03
N GLN A 101 -5.13 -0.21 5.28
CA GLN A 101 -6.13 -0.47 4.25
C GLN A 101 -6.04 0.54 3.09
N LEU A 102 -5.84 1.82 3.39
CA LEU A 102 -5.64 2.87 2.38
C LEU A 102 -4.36 2.65 1.57
N ALA A 103 -3.26 2.26 2.22
CA ALA A 103 -2.00 1.97 1.54
C ALA A 103 -2.13 0.77 0.59
N ILE A 104 -2.85 -0.29 0.98
CA ILE A 104 -3.13 -1.45 0.13
C ILE A 104 -4.05 -1.04 -1.03
N ASN A 105 -5.10 -0.28 -0.77
CA ASN A 105 -6.00 0.20 -1.82
C ASN A 105 -5.26 1.04 -2.85
N THR A 106 -4.33 1.90 -2.42
CA THR A 106 -3.49 2.72 -3.30
C THR A 106 -2.53 1.88 -4.14
N LEU A 107 -1.97 0.81 -3.59
CA LEU A 107 -1.12 -0.12 -4.35
C LEU A 107 -1.91 -0.78 -5.50
N PHE A 108 -3.16 -1.18 -5.25
CA PHE A 108 -4.01 -1.78 -6.30
C PHE A 108 -4.55 -0.72 -7.26
N ASP A 109 -4.99 0.41 -6.76
CA ASP A 109 -5.59 1.49 -7.55
C ASP A 109 -5.13 2.86 -7.05
N SER A 110 -4.17 3.46 -7.76
CA SER A 110 -3.60 4.75 -7.39
C SER A 110 -4.61 5.91 -7.43
N SER A 111 -5.75 5.77 -8.11
CA SER A 111 -6.81 6.78 -8.10
C SER A 111 -7.45 6.99 -6.73
N LYS A 112 -7.31 6.02 -5.83
CA LYS A 112 -7.82 6.05 -4.45
C LYS A 112 -6.83 6.67 -3.45
N ALA A 113 -5.66 7.09 -3.90
CA ALA A 113 -4.68 7.75 -3.05
C ALA A 113 -5.17 9.13 -2.60
N LEU A 114 -4.87 9.50 -1.37
CA LEU A 114 -5.21 10.80 -0.81
C LEU A 114 -4.27 11.90 -1.33
N SER A 115 -3.04 11.56 -1.64
CA SER A 115 -2.01 12.48 -2.12
C SER A 115 -1.93 12.49 -3.64
N LYS A 116 -1.86 13.68 -4.26
CA LYS A 116 -1.66 13.84 -5.71
C LYS A 116 -0.39 13.14 -6.20
N LYS A 117 0.69 13.23 -5.43
CA LYS A 117 1.97 12.56 -5.74
C LYS A 117 1.84 11.03 -5.80
N GLU A 118 1.03 10.44 -4.93
CA GLU A 118 0.75 9.00 -4.95
C GLU A 118 -0.21 8.63 -6.09
N GLN A 119 -1.09 9.54 -6.53
CA GLN A 119 -1.98 9.34 -7.69
C GLN A 119 -1.22 9.31 -9.01
N GLU A 120 -0.08 10.01 -9.12
CA GLU A 120 0.79 9.98 -10.29
C GLU A 120 1.51 8.64 -10.44
N SER A 121 1.67 7.90 -9.36
CA SER A 121 2.26 6.56 -9.39
C SER A 121 1.27 5.55 -10.00
N LYS A 122 1.77 4.64 -10.85
CA LYS A 122 0.91 3.63 -11.48
C LYS A 122 0.61 2.49 -10.51
N GLY A 123 -0.61 2.39 -9.99
CA GLY A 123 -1.08 1.20 -9.29
C GLY A 123 -1.18 -0.02 -10.22
N ILE A 124 -1.42 -1.20 -9.66
CA ILE A 124 -1.53 -2.45 -10.44
C ILE A 124 -2.64 -2.35 -11.49
N ARG A 125 -3.77 -1.74 -11.14
CA ARG A 125 -4.88 -1.50 -12.07
C ARG A 125 -4.44 -0.65 -13.26
N GLN A 126 -3.73 0.45 -13.02
CA GLN A 126 -3.28 1.37 -14.07
C GLN A 126 -2.23 0.74 -15.00
N ILE A 127 -1.51 -0.29 -14.54
CA ILE A 127 -0.57 -1.05 -15.38
C ILE A 127 -1.33 -1.96 -16.36
N ILE A 128 -2.49 -2.47 -15.98
CA ILE A 128 -3.26 -3.43 -16.78
C ILE A 128 -4.28 -2.72 -17.67
N GLU A 129 -4.88 -1.64 -17.16
CA GLU A 129 -6.02 -0.95 -17.76
C GLU A 129 -5.63 -0.06 -18.95
N LYS A 130 -6.61 0.19 -19.82
CA LYS A 130 -6.55 1.15 -20.93
C LYS A 130 -5.63 0.76 -22.10
N LYS A 131 -5.47 1.70 -23.03
CA LYS A 131 -4.67 1.51 -24.27
C LYS A 131 -3.18 1.28 -24.01
N GLU A 132 -2.66 1.90 -22.99
CA GLU A 132 -1.24 1.80 -22.59
C GLU A 132 -0.98 0.62 -21.64
N GLY A 133 -2.04 -0.08 -21.21
CA GLY A 133 -1.93 -1.24 -20.35
C GLY A 133 -1.26 -2.42 -21.04
N ILE A 134 -0.70 -3.32 -20.22
CA ILE A 134 0.05 -4.49 -20.68
C ILE A 134 -0.79 -5.34 -21.63
N LEU A 135 -2.07 -5.54 -21.37
CA LEU A 135 -2.93 -6.39 -22.17
C LEU A 135 -3.06 -5.88 -23.60
N ARG A 136 -3.35 -4.61 -23.80
CA ARG A 136 -3.56 -4.05 -25.15
C ARG A 136 -2.25 -3.73 -25.87
N MET A 137 -1.28 -3.19 -25.16
CA MET A 137 -0.05 -2.70 -25.77
C MET A 137 1.00 -3.80 -26.03
N LYS A 138 1.09 -4.80 -25.13
CA LYS A 138 2.16 -5.80 -25.20
C LYS A 138 1.68 -7.22 -25.48
N MET A 139 0.44 -7.56 -25.21
CA MET A 139 -0.12 -8.89 -25.45
C MET A 139 -0.90 -8.95 -26.75
N MET A 140 -1.81 -8.00 -26.98
CA MET A 140 -2.62 -7.94 -28.20
C MET A 140 -1.96 -7.13 -29.33
N GLY A 141 -1.10 -6.18 -28.98
CA GLY A 141 -0.34 -5.38 -29.93
C GLY A 141 1.13 -5.78 -29.95
N LYS A 142 1.75 -5.69 -31.13
CA LYS A 142 3.18 -5.91 -31.33
C LYS A 142 3.75 -4.84 -32.25
N ARG A 143 4.90 -4.30 -31.91
CA ARG A 143 5.66 -3.45 -32.81
C ARG A 143 6.46 -4.32 -33.76
N VAL A 144 6.34 -4.06 -35.06
CA VAL A 144 7.09 -4.78 -36.12
C VAL A 144 8.21 -3.90 -36.66
N ASN A 145 9.33 -4.54 -36.96
CA ASN A 145 10.47 -3.86 -37.62
C ASN A 145 10.24 -3.79 -39.13
N HIS A 146 11.01 -2.96 -39.80
CA HIS A 146 10.96 -2.76 -41.27
C HIS A 146 9.60 -2.29 -41.77
N SER A 147 8.88 -1.52 -40.98
CA SER A 147 7.62 -0.86 -41.36
C SER A 147 7.86 0.64 -41.54
N GLY A 148 7.14 1.23 -42.51
CA GLY A 148 7.17 2.66 -42.80
C GLY A 148 5.82 3.31 -42.46
N ARG A 149 5.85 4.61 -42.20
CA ARG A 149 4.66 5.44 -42.05
C ARG A 149 4.79 6.67 -42.96
N ARG A 150 3.83 6.84 -43.85
CA ARG A 150 3.79 7.96 -44.81
C ARG A 150 2.41 8.60 -44.79
N VAL A 151 2.35 9.84 -45.25
CA VAL A 151 1.10 10.52 -45.53
C VAL A 151 0.53 9.96 -46.82
N ILE A 152 -0.71 9.53 -46.81
CA ILE A 152 -1.42 9.04 -48.00
C ILE A 152 -2.06 10.26 -48.67
N SER A 153 -1.70 10.47 -49.92
CA SER A 153 -2.25 11.53 -50.77
C SER A 153 -2.86 10.88 -52.02
N PRO A 154 -4.03 11.30 -52.48
CA PRO A 154 -4.60 10.77 -53.72
C PRO A 154 -3.76 11.22 -54.92
N ASP A 155 -3.33 10.26 -55.73
CA ASP A 155 -2.64 10.50 -57.01
C ASP A 155 -3.29 9.66 -58.09
N PRO A 156 -3.96 10.31 -59.07
CA PRO A 156 -4.65 9.60 -60.15
C PRO A 156 -3.71 8.95 -61.20
N LEU A 157 -2.39 9.20 -61.11
CA LEU A 157 -1.42 8.70 -62.07
C LEU A 157 -0.71 7.42 -61.63
N ILE A 158 -0.94 7.00 -60.34
CA ILE A 158 -0.34 5.78 -59.78
C ILE A 158 -1.30 4.61 -60.03
N ASP A 159 -0.76 3.51 -60.54
CA ASP A 159 -1.51 2.28 -60.81
C ASP A 159 -1.76 1.48 -59.52
N THR A 160 -2.77 0.57 -59.54
CA THR A 160 -3.22 -0.22 -58.35
C THR A 160 -2.19 -1.21 -57.82
N GLY A 161 -0.98 -1.08 -57.94
CA GLY A 161 0.10 -1.89 -57.34
C GLY A 161 1.28 -1.07 -56.93
N GLU A 162 1.21 0.22 -57.15
CA GLU A 162 2.29 1.16 -56.86
C GLU A 162 2.00 2.01 -55.62
N ILE A 163 3.07 2.40 -54.88
CA ILE A 163 2.99 3.17 -53.66
C ILE A 163 3.85 4.43 -53.81
#